data_ea6535c7338e794772a98bf0d4e14fb6
#
_entry.id   ea6535c7338e794772a98bf0d4e14fb6
#
_cell.length_a   1.000
_cell.length_b   1.000
_cell.length_c   1.000
_cell.angle_alpha   90.00
_cell.angle_beta   90.00
_cell.angle_gamma   90.00
#
_symmetry.space_group_name_H-M   'P 1'
#
loop_
_entity.id
_entity.type
_entity.pdbx_description
1 polymer ?
#
loop_
_entity_poly.entity_id
_entity_poly.type
_entity_poly.pdbx_seq_one_letter_code
_entity_poly.pdbx_strand_id
1 'polypeptide(L)'
;MSKTLLAIFAHPDDETFGPGGTLAKYAAEGVAVHLICATRGEVGESDLDDLGDCEDLACQREQELRCAADVLGLTEVHFLGYQDSGMAGSPANEHPRALVQADPDALAEQVADWMRRLQPQVVLTFDPYGAYGHPDHIAIHRATVAAYERLAEEERPQKLYFTATMQTLLKWTVWIMPLFGFDPKAVGKNKDIDLRAALDHALPITTKIDVGSYYDAKRQAAACHRSQLSGPGPFWERLPQWLVRRAQSTETFHRASPPFQRGEQVERDLFANRPGGLDAV
;
A
#
# COMPACT_ATOMS: atom_id res chain seq x y z
N MET A 1 -25.89 3.80 6.15
CA MET A 1 -24.75 4.65 5.76
C MET A 1 -23.95 3.91 4.72
N SER A 2 -23.42 4.61 3.70
CA SER A 2 -22.50 4.00 2.74
C SER A 2 -21.20 3.59 3.46
N LYS A 3 -20.62 2.45 3.11
CA LYS A 3 -19.33 2.02 3.64
C LYS A 3 -18.23 2.87 3.00
N THR A 4 -17.22 3.25 3.79
CA THR A 4 -16.06 4.01 3.34
C THR A 4 -14.76 3.30 3.76
N LEU A 5 -13.85 3.11 2.84
CA LEU A 5 -12.49 2.63 3.04
C LEU A 5 -11.52 3.74 2.71
N LEU A 6 -10.56 4.00 3.60
CA LEU A 6 -9.49 4.95 3.39
C LEU A 6 -8.15 4.21 3.32
N ALA A 7 -7.54 4.22 2.15
CA ALA A 7 -6.17 3.74 1.94
C ALA A 7 -5.20 4.91 2.06
N ILE A 8 -4.08 4.74 2.79
CA ILE A 8 -3.09 5.79 3.06
C ILE A 8 -1.72 5.24 2.72
N PHE A 9 -1.12 5.76 1.65
CA PHE A 9 0.16 5.30 1.12
C PHE A 9 1.10 6.46 0.81
N ALA A 10 2.35 6.15 0.50
CA ALA A 10 3.41 7.13 0.33
C ALA A 10 3.51 7.65 -1.11
N HIS A 11 3.50 6.76 -2.11
CA HIS A 11 3.81 7.09 -3.49
C HIS A 11 2.73 6.63 -4.46
N PRO A 12 2.64 7.28 -5.64
CA PRO A 12 1.87 6.75 -6.75
C PRO A 12 2.42 5.38 -7.19
N ASP A 13 1.64 4.32 -7.08
CA ASP A 13 1.86 2.90 -7.37
C ASP A 13 1.64 1.96 -6.17
N ASP A 14 1.82 2.43 -4.95
CA ASP A 14 1.64 1.64 -3.72
C ASP A 14 0.22 1.05 -3.61
N GLU A 15 -0.78 1.81 -4.03
CA GLU A 15 -2.19 1.39 -4.02
C GLU A 15 -2.42 0.21 -4.94
N THR A 16 -1.71 0.17 -6.05
CA THR A 16 -1.87 -0.84 -7.10
C THR A 16 -1.01 -2.07 -6.82
N PHE A 17 0.30 -1.89 -6.59
CA PHE A 17 1.22 -3.02 -6.36
C PHE A 17 0.97 -3.72 -5.01
N GLY A 18 0.47 -2.99 -4.03
CA GLY A 18 0.00 -3.53 -2.76
C GLY A 18 -1.44 -4.09 -2.86
N PRO A 19 -2.43 -3.38 -2.32
CA PRO A 19 -3.80 -3.84 -2.15
C PRO A 19 -4.74 -3.61 -3.34
N GLY A 20 -4.24 -3.39 -4.55
CA GLY A 20 -5.03 -2.96 -5.71
C GLY A 20 -6.24 -3.85 -6.01
N GLY A 21 -6.12 -5.16 -5.87
CA GLY A 21 -7.24 -6.08 -6.03
C GLY A 21 -8.30 -5.91 -4.94
N THR A 22 -7.88 -5.64 -3.72
CA THR A 22 -8.78 -5.36 -2.58
C THR A 22 -9.52 -4.04 -2.78
N LEU A 23 -8.81 -2.99 -3.21
CA LEU A 23 -9.44 -1.69 -3.49
C LEU A 23 -10.48 -1.81 -4.60
N ALA A 24 -10.13 -2.47 -5.73
CA ALA A 24 -11.04 -2.72 -6.84
C ALA A 24 -12.27 -3.55 -6.40
N LYS A 25 -12.06 -4.57 -5.56
CA LYS A 25 -13.14 -5.39 -5.01
C LYS A 25 -14.16 -4.53 -4.24
N TYR A 26 -13.69 -3.76 -3.28
CA TYR A 26 -14.60 -2.97 -2.44
C TYR A 26 -15.26 -1.83 -3.23
N ALA A 27 -14.57 -1.20 -4.16
CA ALA A 27 -15.17 -0.22 -5.07
C ALA A 27 -16.31 -0.84 -5.89
N ALA A 28 -16.10 -2.02 -6.48
CA ALA A 28 -17.12 -2.76 -7.22
C ALA A 28 -18.29 -3.21 -6.35
N GLU A 29 -18.08 -3.42 -5.05
CA GLU A 29 -19.12 -3.75 -4.06
C GLU A 29 -19.86 -2.50 -3.54
N GLY A 30 -19.58 -1.31 -4.07
CA GLY A 30 -20.25 -0.06 -3.72
C GLY A 30 -19.71 0.62 -2.46
N VAL A 31 -18.51 0.26 -1.99
CA VAL A 31 -17.80 0.97 -0.94
C VAL A 31 -17.16 2.23 -1.53
N ALA A 32 -17.31 3.37 -0.86
CA ALA A 32 -16.55 4.57 -1.21
C ALA A 32 -15.07 4.36 -0.82
N VAL A 33 -14.21 4.18 -1.82
CA VAL A 33 -12.77 3.93 -1.61
C VAL A 33 -11.99 5.21 -1.89
N HIS A 34 -11.42 5.80 -0.85
CA HIS A 34 -10.56 6.97 -0.93
C HIS A 34 -9.09 6.58 -0.78
N LEU A 35 -8.23 7.27 -1.51
CA LEU A 35 -6.78 7.11 -1.42
C LEU A 35 -6.13 8.42 -0.99
N ILE A 36 -5.28 8.37 0.02
CA ILE A 36 -4.31 9.40 0.35
C ILE A 36 -2.94 8.93 -0.11
N CYS A 37 -2.29 9.76 -0.94
CA CYS A 37 -0.92 9.60 -1.35
C CYS A 37 -0.09 10.74 -0.73
N ALA A 38 0.96 10.41 0.03
CA ALA A 38 1.70 11.42 0.78
C ALA A 38 2.56 12.31 -0.12
N THR A 39 3.13 11.75 -1.17
CA THR A 39 4.03 12.41 -2.12
C THR A 39 3.56 12.20 -3.56
N ARG A 40 4.24 12.82 -4.51
CA ARG A 40 4.00 12.59 -5.94
C ARG A 40 5.07 11.68 -6.57
N GLY A 41 5.98 11.13 -5.75
CA GLY A 41 7.05 10.24 -6.20
C GLY A 41 8.11 10.93 -7.05
N GLU A 42 8.50 12.13 -6.66
CA GLU A 42 9.36 13.05 -7.40
C GLU A 42 10.75 12.50 -7.70
N VAL A 43 11.28 11.64 -6.83
CA VAL A 43 12.62 11.07 -6.95
C VAL A 43 12.62 9.60 -7.36
N GLY A 44 11.47 9.09 -7.78
CA GLY A 44 11.36 7.77 -8.36
C GLY A 44 12.21 7.66 -9.65
N GLU A 45 12.67 6.47 -9.95
CA GLU A 45 13.38 6.20 -11.20
C GLU A 45 12.40 5.93 -12.33
N SER A 46 12.69 6.47 -13.50
CA SER A 46 11.94 6.19 -14.72
C SER A 46 12.91 5.97 -15.88
N ASP A 47 12.63 4.97 -16.71
CA ASP A 47 13.34 4.75 -17.99
C ASP A 47 12.55 5.32 -19.17
N LEU A 48 11.53 6.16 -18.93
CA LEU A 48 10.80 6.83 -20.00
C LEU A 48 11.68 7.94 -20.60
N ASP A 49 11.90 7.87 -21.91
CA ASP A 49 12.60 8.91 -22.67
C ASP A 49 11.74 10.16 -22.88
N ASP A 50 10.41 10.03 -22.73
CA ASP A 50 9.44 11.09 -22.96
C ASP A 50 8.33 11.05 -21.89
N LEU A 51 8.14 12.16 -21.22
CA LEU A 51 7.09 12.36 -20.20
C LEU A 51 5.77 12.90 -20.81
N GLY A 52 5.67 12.94 -22.14
CA GLY A 52 4.48 13.46 -22.83
C GLY A 52 4.23 14.93 -22.51
N ASP A 53 3.03 15.25 -22.07
CA ASP A 53 2.62 16.62 -21.73
C ASP A 53 3.07 17.06 -20.30
N CYS A 54 3.80 16.19 -19.58
CA CYS A 54 4.25 16.45 -18.22
C CYS A 54 5.63 17.16 -18.20
N GLU A 55 5.75 18.19 -17.38
CA GLU A 55 6.98 18.95 -17.19
C GLU A 55 8.02 18.20 -16.31
N ASP A 56 7.58 17.28 -15.47
CA ASP A 56 8.40 16.51 -14.56
C ASP A 56 7.81 15.11 -14.29
N LEU A 57 8.62 14.27 -13.61
CA LEU A 57 8.22 12.93 -13.22
C LEU A 57 7.04 12.93 -12.23
N ALA A 58 6.94 13.93 -11.36
CA ALA A 58 5.84 14.05 -10.41
C ALA A 58 4.50 14.23 -11.12
N CYS A 59 4.45 15.08 -12.15
CA CYS A 59 3.28 15.26 -13.00
C CYS A 59 2.91 13.93 -13.69
N GLN A 60 3.90 13.24 -14.25
CA GLN A 60 3.68 11.94 -14.91
C GLN A 60 3.11 10.90 -13.95
N ARG A 61 3.71 10.73 -12.78
CA ARG A 61 3.26 9.77 -11.78
C ARG A 61 1.88 10.11 -11.20
N GLU A 62 1.56 11.39 -11.07
CA GLU A 62 0.21 11.81 -10.67
C GLU A 62 -0.83 11.42 -11.72
N GLN A 63 -0.56 11.62 -13.01
CA GLN A 63 -1.45 11.18 -14.09
C GLN A 63 -1.60 9.66 -14.12
N GLU A 64 -0.52 8.93 -13.92
CA GLU A 64 -0.51 7.47 -13.83
C GLU A 64 -1.36 6.97 -12.65
N LEU A 65 -1.24 7.61 -11.48
CA LEU A 65 -2.06 7.31 -10.31
C LEU A 65 -3.55 7.57 -10.57
N ARG A 66 -3.90 8.68 -11.22
CA ARG A 66 -5.29 8.98 -11.58
C ARG A 66 -5.85 7.94 -12.56
N CYS A 67 -5.06 7.53 -13.57
CA CYS A 67 -5.42 6.43 -14.47
C CYS A 67 -5.66 5.13 -13.68
N ALA A 68 -4.77 4.77 -12.76
CA ALA A 68 -4.91 3.58 -11.95
C ALA A 68 -6.15 3.66 -11.02
N ALA A 69 -6.39 4.81 -10.43
CA ALA A 69 -7.55 5.06 -9.58
C ALA A 69 -8.88 4.87 -10.35
N ASP A 70 -8.96 5.38 -11.58
CA ASP A 70 -10.12 5.19 -12.44
C ASP A 70 -10.35 3.70 -12.77
N VAL A 71 -9.28 2.96 -13.10
CA VAL A 71 -9.34 1.51 -13.38
C VAL A 71 -9.77 0.72 -12.14
N LEU A 72 -9.29 1.08 -10.96
CA LEU A 72 -9.65 0.43 -9.69
C LEU A 72 -11.04 0.85 -9.19
N GLY A 73 -11.63 1.91 -9.76
CA GLY A 73 -12.92 2.46 -9.36
C GLY A 73 -12.86 3.24 -8.04
N LEU A 74 -11.72 3.88 -7.74
CA LEU A 74 -11.58 4.69 -6.53
C LEU A 74 -12.50 5.92 -6.60
N THR A 75 -13.03 6.32 -5.45
CA THR A 75 -13.92 7.48 -5.35
C THR A 75 -13.15 8.78 -5.54
N GLU A 76 -11.98 8.89 -4.88
CA GLU A 76 -11.15 10.10 -4.94
C GLU A 76 -9.72 9.82 -4.49
N VAL A 77 -8.77 10.56 -5.07
CA VAL A 77 -7.34 10.56 -4.71
C VAL A 77 -6.97 11.92 -4.13
N HIS A 78 -6.34 11.90 -2.96
CA HIS A 78 -5.88 13.09 -2.24
C HIS A 78 -4.36 13.05 -2.06
N PHE A 79 -3.69 14.20 -2.15
CA PHE A 79 -2.27 14.34 -1.89
C PHE A 79 -2.02 15.15 -0.61
N LEU A 80 -1.05 14.72 0.21
CA LEU A 80 -0.66 15.48 1.40
C LEU A 80 0.32 16.62 1.06
N GLY A 81 0.98 16.57 -0.10
CA GLY A 81 1.83 17.64 -0.61
C GLY A 81 3.27 17.59 -0.09
N TYR A 82 3.71 16.49 0.49
CA TYR A 82 5.12 16.26 0.79
C TYR A 82 5.89 15.86 -0.46
N GLN A 83 7.22 15.94 -0.39
CA GLN A 83 8.12 15.48 -1.42
C GLN A 83 8.63 14.07 -1.08
N ASP A 84 8.76 13.23 -2.10
CA ASP A 84 9.37 11.91 -1.98
C ASP A 84 10.80 12.04 -1.42
N SER A 85 11.09 11.28 -0.37
CA SER A 85 12.37 11.29 0.31
C SER A 85 13.41 10.37 -0.34
N GLY A 86 12.97 9.46 -1.20
CA GLY A 86 13.80 8.36 -1.70
C GLY A 86 14.21 7.37 -0.62
N MET A 87 15.06 6.42 -0.97
CA MET A 87 15.59 5.43 -0.05
C MET A 87 16.52 6.06 1.00
N ALA A 88 16.72 5.35 2.09
CA ALA A 88 17.60 5.80 3.18
C ALA A 88 19.00 6.14 2.66
N GLY A 89 19.49 7.35 2.98
CA GLY A 89 20.78 7.88 2.49
C GLY A 89 20.71 8.59 1.13
N SER A 90 19.51 8.69 0.52
CA SER A 90 19.31 9.54 -0.66
C SER A 90 19.52 11.02 -0.29
N PRO A 91 20.13 11.84 -1.18
CA PRO A 91 20.18 13.29 -1.00
C PRO A 91 18.80 13.94 -0.83
N ALA A 92 17.75 13.32 -1.38
CA ALA A 92 16.38 13.78 -1.24
C ALA A 92 15.87 13.73 0.22
N ASN A 93 16.47 12.90 1.08
CA ASN A 93 16.12 12.86 2.50
C ASN A 93 16.37 14.22 3.20
N GLU A 94 17.30 15.05 2.68
CA GLU A 94 17.65 16.35 3.26
C GLU A 94 16.75 17.49 2.74
N HIS A 95 15.89 17.22 1.78
CA HIS A 95 15.00 18.24 1.24
C HIS A 95 14.00 18.74 2.31
N PRO A 96 13.79 20.06 2.50
CA PRO A 96 12.95 20.58 3.59
C PRO A 96 11.50 20.12 3.55
N ARG A 97 10.99 19.72 2.37
CA ARG A 97 9.64 19.18 2.17
C ARG A 97 9.60 17.66 2.08
N ALA A 98 10.74 16.98 2.21
CA ALA A 98 10.77 15.51 2.21
C ALA A 98 9.85 14.97 3.32
N LEU A 99 9.11 13.89 3.03
CA LEU A 99 8.18 13.31 3.99
C LEU A 99 8.86 12.90 5.31
N VAL A 100 10.10 12.43 5.24
CA VAL A 100 10.91 12.08 6.43
C VAL A 100 11.32 13.27 7.28
N GLN A 101 11.29 14.50 6.73
CA GLN A 101 11.55 15.74 7.47
C GLN A 101 10.28 16.36 8.05
N ALA A 102 9.11 15.81 7.75
CA ALA A 102 7.85 16.29 8.29
C ALA A 102 7.84 16.20 9.82
N ASP A 103 7.31 17.23 10.48
CA ASP A 103 7.01 17.14 11.91
C ASP A 103 5.99 16.00 12.13
N PRO A 104 6.32 14.99 12.96
CA PRO A 104 5.46 13.81 13.11
C PRO A 104 4.07 14.14 13.64
N ASP A 105 3.95 15.16 14.49
CA ASP A 105 2.67 15.55 15.06
C ASP A 105 1.81 16.30 14.05
N ALA A 106 2.41 17.17 13.24
CA ALA A 106 1.72 17.86 12.16
C ALA A 106 1.24 16.88 11.07
N LEU A 107 2.08 15.92 10.69
CA LEU A 107 1.71 14.89 9.70
C LEU A 107 0.57 14.00 10.23
N ALA A 108 0.65 13.57 11.49
CA ALA A 108 -0.41 12.78 12.12
C ALA A 108 -1.73 13.56 12.21
N GLU A 109 -1.69 14.88 12.53
CA GLU A 109 -2.89 15.70 12.57
C GLU A 109 -3.51 15.87 11.18
N GLN A 110 -2.69 16.07 10.14
CA GLN A 110 -3.17 16.14 8.76
C GLN A 110 -3.90 14.86 8.33
N VAL A 111 -3.37 13.70 8.72
CA VAL A 111 -4.02 12.40 8.46
C VAL A 111 -5.30 12.24 9.30
N ALA A 112 -5.30 12.69 10.57
CA ALA A 112 -6.48 12.65 11.44
C ALA A 112 -7.62 13.54 10.88
N ASP A 113 -7.29 14.70 10.32
CA ASP A 113 -8.28 15.57 9.67
C ASP A 113 -8.96 14.90 8.48
N TRP A 114 -8.22 14.13 7.69
CA TRP A 114 -8.81 13.31 6.62
C TRP A 114 -9.72 12.21 7.17
N MET A 115 -9.33 11.54 8.26
CA MET A 115 -10.19 10.53 8.92
C MET A 115 -11.49 11.16 9.45
N ARG A 116 -11.43 12.35 10.09
CA ARG A 116 -12.62 13.09 10.56
C ARG A 116 -13.53 13.49 9.41
N ARG A 117 -12.95 13.96 8.30
CA ARG A 117 -13.69 14.44 7.12
C ARG A 117 -14.38 13.29 6.38
N LEU A 118 -13.71 12.17 6.17
CA LEU A 118 -14.21 11.04 5.39
C LEU A 118 -14.97 10.02 6.23
N GLN A 119 -14.79 10.01 7.54
CA GLN A 119 -15.40 9.06 8.49
C GLN A 119 -15.33 7.60 8.03
N PRO A 120 -14.16 7.09 7.65
CA PRO A 120 -14.02 5.73 7.15
C PRO A 120 -14.29 4.71 8.25
N GLN A 121 -14.91 3.59 7.91
CA GLN A 121 -15.04 2.46 8.82
C GLN A 121 -13.76 1.62 8.83
N VAL A 122 -13.03 1.62 7.72
CA VAL A 122 -11.78 0.87 7.56
C VAL A 122 -10.68 1.78 7.07
N VAL A 123 -9.52 1.70 7.71
CA VAL A 123 -8.28 2.35 7.27
C VAL A 123 -7.26 1.27 6.94
N LEU A 124 -6.53 1.47 5.85
CA LEU A 124 -5.48 0.58 5.35
C LEU A 124 -4.19 1.38 5.11
N THR A 125 -3.06 0.90 5.62
CA THR A 125 -1.73 1.49 5.41
C THR A 125 -0.63 0.42 5.40
N PHE A 126 0.63 0.83 5.27
CA PHE A 126 1.79 -0.06 5.34
C PHE A 126 1.93 -0.73 6.72
N ASP A 127 2.74 -1.78 6.77
CA ASP A 127 3.27 -2.35 8.00
C ASP A 127 4.32 -1.44 8.65
N PRO A 128 4.70 -1.67 9.93
CA PRO A 128 5.67 -0.82 10.65
C PRO A 128 7.07 -0.78 10.03
N TYR A 129 7.45 -1.78 9.26
CA TYR A 129 8.72 -1.83 8.55
C TYR A 129 8.66 -1.08 7.20
N GLY A 130 7.46 -0.69 6.75
CA GLY A 130 7.27 0.00 5.47
C GLY A 130 7.52 -0.92 4.27
N ALA A 131 6.99 -2.11 4.30
CA ALA A 131 7.09 -3.17 3.30
C ALA A 131 8.53 -3.69 3.08
N TYR A 132 9.42 -2.87 2.58
CA TYR A 132 10.83 -3.19 2.31
C TYR A 132 11.82 -2.19 2.93
N GLY A 133 11.35 -1.38 3.89
CA GLY A 133 12.19 -0.45 4.64
C GLY A 133 12.27 0.95 4.03
N HIS A 134 11.32 1.32 3.13
CA HIS A 134 11.28 2.67 2.57
C HIS A 134 10.98 3.70 3.67
N PRO A 135 11.79 4.78 3.80
CA PRO A 135 11.60 5.78 4.86
C PRO A 135 10.22 6.42 4.84
N ASP A 136 9.68 6.75 3.67
CA ASP A 136 8.35 7.36 3.52
C ASP A 136 7.22 6.41 3.90
N HIS A 137 7.36 5.11 3.60
CA HIS A 137 6.37 4.10 4.02
C HIS A 137 6.32 4.01 5.55
N ILE A 138 7.48 4.07 6.21
CA ILE A 138 7.58 4.07 7.68
C ILE A 138 6.99 5.37 8.26
N ALA A 139 7.28 6.52 7.64
CA ALA A 139 6.79 7.82 8.10
C ALA A 139 5.26 7.88 8.02
N ILE A 140 4.66 7.53 6.88
CA ILE A 140 3.20 7.57 6.72
C ILE A 140 2.48 6.49 7.55
N HIS A 141 3.09 5.30 7.72
CA HIS A 141 2.60 4.31 8.66
C HIS A 141 2.49 4.88 10.07
N ARG A 142 3.57 5.47 10.60
CA ARG A 142 3.61 6.07 11.95
C ARG A 142 2.58 7.18 12.10
N ALA A 143 2.47 8.06 11.10
CA ALA A 143 1.49 9.13 11.09
C ALA A 143 0.06 8.59 11.10
N THR A 144 -0.23 7.53 10.33
CA THR A 144 -1.55 6.90 10.28
C THR A 144 -1.93 6.27 11.62
N VAL A 145 -1.00 5.58 12.27
CA VAL A 145 -1.23 5.00 13.61
C VAL A 145 -1.46 6.09 14.63
N ALA A 146 -0.60 7.11 14.67
CA ALA A 146 -0.74 8.24 15.59
C ALA A 146 -2.05 9.01 15.36
N ALA A 147 -2.44 9.24 14.10
CA ALA A 147 -3.72 9.85 13.75
C ALA A 147 -4.90 9.02 14.29
N TYR A 148 -4.88 7.71 14.05
CA TYR A 148 -5.91 6.79 14.53
C TYR A 148 -6.05 6.82 16.07
N GLU A 149 -4.95 6.85 16.80
CA GLU A 149 -4.91 6.86 18.26
C GLU A 149 -5.40 8.19 18.87
N ARG A 150 -5.19 9.32 18.15
CA ARG A 150 -5.60 10.68 18.58
C ARG A 150 -7.10 10.92 18.46
N LEU A 151 -7.79 10.20 17.58
CA LEU A 151 -9.23 10.36 17.38
C LEU A 151 -10.01 9.92 18.62
N ALA A 152 -11.07 10.66 18.95
CA ALA A 152 -12.07 10.25 19.91
C ALA A 152 -12.70 8.92 19.48
N GLU A 153 -13.23 8.14 20.44
CA GLU A 153 -13.74 6.79 20.14
C GLU A 153 -14.85 6.80 19.09
N GLU A 154 -15.71 7.80 19.13
CA GLU A 154 -16.83 8.02 18.19
C GLU A 154 -16.41 8.44 16.77
N GLU A 155 -15.22 9.05 16.64
CA GLU A 155 -14.64 9.46 15.35
C GLU A 155 -13.70 8.41 14.76
N ARG A 156 -13.29 7.46 15.60
CA ARG A 156 -12.25 6.48 15.24
C ARG A 156 -12.79 5.45 14.26
N PRO A 157 -12.07 5.17 13.17
CA PRO A 157 -12.39 4.06 12.28
C PRO A 157 -12.57 2.74 13.04
N GLN A 158 -13.51 1.93 12.62
CA GLN A 158 -13.81 0.66 13.31
C GLN A 158 -12.64 -0.31 13.24
N LYS A 159 -11.87 -0.27 12.13
CA LYS A 159 -10.73 -1.15 11.92
C LYS A 159 -9.56 -0.43 11.25
N LEU A 160 -8.36 -0.79 11.72
CA LEU A 160 -7.09 -0.41 11.10
C LEU A 160 -6.36 -1.67 10.66
N TYR A 161 -5.97 -1.71 9.40
CA TYR A 161 -5.19 -2.79 8.80
C TYR A 161 -3.85 -2.31 8.28
N PHE A 162 -2.86 -3.18 8.38
CA PHE A 162 -1.57 -3.03 7.74
C PHE A 162 -1.46 -4.01 6.57
N THR A 163 -0.80 -3.62 5.49
CA THR A 163 -0.40 -4.56 4.45
C THR A 163 0.50 -5.64 5.07
N ALA A 164 0.33 -6.89 4.66
CA ALA A 164 1.14 -7.98 5.18
C ALA A 164 1.50 -8.95 4.06
N THR A 165 2.79 -9.20 3.89
CA THR A 165 3.28 -10.12 2.87
C THR A 165 3.17 -11.57 3.34
N MET A 166 2.80 -12.49 2.43
CA MET A 166 2.79 -13.92 2.72
C MET A 166 4.20 -14.43 3.05
N GLN A 167 4.49 -14.57 4.34
CA GLN A 167 5.80 -14.98 4.85
C GLN A 167 6.31 -16.27 4.18
N THR A 168 5.44 -17.25 3.93
CA THR A 168 5.82 -18.51 3.31
C THR A 168 6.35 -18.29 1.89
N LEU A 169 5.68 -17.45 1.09
CA LEU A 169 6.12 -17.16 -0.27
C LEU A 169 7.43 -16.37 -0.24
N LEU A 170 7.53 -15.36 0.62
CA LEU A 170 8.75 -14.55 0.78
C LEU A 170 9.93 -15.41 1.25
N LYS A 171 9.72 -16.35 2.21
CA LYS A 171 10.74 -17.32 2.65
C LYS A 171 11.27 -18.16 1.49
N TRP A 172 10.37 -18.71 0.68
CA TRP A 172 10.75 -19.50 -0.48
C TRP A 172 11.52 -18.65 -1.51
N THR A 173 11.07 -17.43 -1.78
CA THR A 173 11.75 -16.50 -2.68
C THR A 173 13.18 -16.21 -2.19
N VAL A 174 13.33 -15.80 -0.93
CA VAL A 174 14.64 -15.49 -0.32
C VAL A 174 15.58 -16.72 -0.33
N TRP A 175 15.02 -17.93 -0.14
CA TRP A 175 15.81 -19.14 -0.13
C TRP A 175 16.26 -19.58 -1.54
N ILE A 176 15.40 -19.40 -2.55
CA ILE A 176 15.67 -19.84 -3.93
C ILE A 176 16.55 -18.85 -4.69
N MET A 177 16.43 -17.55 -4.45
CA MET A 177 17.16 -16.49 -5.20
C MET A 177 18.66 -16.74 -5.35
N PRO A 178 19.42 -17.16 -4.29
CA PRO A 178 20.85 -17.44 -4.41
C PRO A 178 21.19 -18.57 -5.38
N LEU A 179 20.30 -19.55 -5.57
CA LEU A 179 20.50 -20.65 -6.51
C LEU A 179 20.51 -20.17 -7.97
N PHE A 180 19.91 -19.00 -8.24
CA PHE A 180 19.88 -18.35 -9.54
C PHE A 180 20.84 -17.16 -9.65
N GLY A 181 21.74 -16.99 -8.66
CA GLY A 181 22.75 -15.91 -8.66
C GLY A 181 22.22 -14.54 -8.21
N PHE A 182 21.02 -14.47 -7.61
CA PHE A 182 20.48 -13.23 -7.08
C PHE A 182 20.74 -13.12 -5.57
N ASP A 183 21.16 -11.94 -5.12
CA ASP A 183 21.31 -11.64 -3.70
C ASP A 183 19.97 -11.13 -3.14
N PRO A 184 19.32 -11.85 -2.20
CA PRO A 184 18.07 -11.38 -1.59
C PRO A 184 18.22 -10.13 -0.71
N LYS A 185 19.45 -9.70 -0.40
CA LYS A 185 19.75 -8.45 0.32
C LYS A 185 19.98 -7.25 -0.58
N ALA A 186 20.02 -7.48 -1.89
CA ALA A 186 20.36 -6.45 -2.87
C ALA A 186 19.40 -6.57 -4.07
N VAL A 187 18.11 -6.43 -3.81
CA VAL A 187 17.03 -6.50 -4.80
C VAL A 187 16.65 -5.09 -5.27
N GLY A 188 15.99 -5.01 -6.41
CA GLY A 188 15.66 -3.75 -7.06
C GLY A 188 16.77 -3.26 -8.01
N LYS A 189 16.46 -2.20 -8.76
CA LYS A 189 17.38 -1.61 -9.75
C LYS A 189 18.66 -1.08 -9.07
N ASN A 190 18.48 -0.46 -7.91
CA ASN A 190 19.57 0.12 -7.09
C ASN A 190 20.19 -0.85 -6.09
N LYS A 191 19.68 -2.09 -6.01
CA LYS A 191 20.14 -3.10 -5.04
C LYS A 191 20.02 -2.64 -3.58
N ASP A 192 19.02 -1.86 -3.28
CA ASP A 192 18.75 -1.21 -1.99
C ASP A 192 17.61 -1.85 -1.19
N ILE A 193 16.98 -2.89 -1.74
CA ILE A 193 15.90 -3.64 -1.08
C ILE A 193 16.45 -4.92 -0.46
N ASP A 194 16.35 -5.06 0.89
CA ASP A 194 16.69 -6.27 1.63
C ASP A 194 15.43 -7.10 1.95
N LEU A 195 15.18 -8.15 1.14
CA LEU A 195 14.04 -9.05 1.35
C LEU A 195 14.18 -9.92 2.61
N ARG A 196 15.40 -10.13 3.14
CA ARG A 196 15.59 -10.84 4.41
C ARG A 196 15.12 -9.99 5.57
N ALA A 197 15.51 -8.72 5.60
CA ALA A 197 15.03 -7.78 6.60
C ALA A 197 13.50 -7.62 6.53
N ALA A 198 12.92 -7.52 5.34
CA ALA A 198 11.46 -7.52 5.16
C ALA A 198 10.80 -8.79 5.73
N LEU A 199 11.43 -9.96 5.56
CA LEU A 199 10.93 -11.21 6.13
C LEU A 199 11.00 -11.25 7.66
N ASP A 200 12.09 -10.73 8.24
CA ASP A 200 12.31 -10.72 9.70
C ASP A 200 11.30 -9.80 10.42
N HIS A 201 10.80 -8.77 9.72
CA HIS A 201 9.79 -7.82 10.22
C HIS A 201 8.35 -8.14 9.79
N ALA A 202 8.15 -9.23 9.04
CA ALA A 202 6.84 -9.56 8.49
C ALA A 202 5.81 -9.88 9.59
N LEU A 203 4.67 -9.20 9.52
CA LEU A 203 3.58 -9.36 10.47
C LEU A 203 2.78 -10.66 10.27
N PRO A 204 2.15 -11.20 11.33
CA PRO A 204 1.20 -12.29 11.20
C PRO A 204 0.02 -11.92 10.30
N ILE A 205 -0.34 -12.80 9.39
CA ILE A 205 -1.52 -12.62 8.54
C ILE A 205 -2.78 -12.94 9.35
N THR A 206 -3.63 -11.93 9.51
CA THR A 206 -4.91 -12.05 10.22
C THR A 206 -6.11 -11.96 9.29
N THR A 207 -5.89 -11.46 8.06
CA THR A 207 -6.94 -11.23 7.09
C THR A 207 -6.44 -11.60 5.70
N LYS A 208 -7.30 -12.30 4.93
CA LYS A 208 -7.03 -12.74 3.56
C LYS A 208 -8.21 -12.37 2.68
N ILE A 209 -8.01 -11.52 1.72
CA ILE A 209 -9.05 -11.07 0.79
C ILE A 209 -8.86 -11.81 -0.54
N ASP A 210 -9.91 -12.50 -0.98
CA ASP A 210 -9.95 -13.10 -2.31
C ASP A 210 -10.19 -11.99 -3.35
N VAL A 211 -9.23 -11.82 -4.23
CA VAL A 211 -9.22 -10.81 -5.30
C VAL A 211 -9.08 -11.45 -6.69
N GLY A 212 -9.28 -12.76 -6.80
CA GLY A 212 -9.11 -13.48 -8.06
C GLY A 212 -9.98 -12.96 -9.21
N SER A 213 -11.19 -12.46 -8.90
CA SER A 213 -12.07 -11.81 -9.87
C SER A 213 -11.63 -10.40 -10.27
N TYR A 214 -10.75 -9.78 -9.50
CA TYR A 214 -10.25 -8.41 -9.67
C TYR A 214 -8.79 -8.37 -10.15
N TYR A 215 -8.20 -9.54 -10.44
CA TYR A 215 -6.83 -9.66 -10.94
C TYR A 215 -6.60 -8.83 -12.21
N ASP A 216 -7.56 -8.87 -13.15
CA ASP A 216 -7.42 -8.15 -14.41
C ASP A 216 -7.50 -6.63 -14.22
N ALA A 217 -8.35 -6.14 -13.30
CA ALA A 217 -8.40 -4.72 -12.93
C ALA A 217 -7.09 -4.28 -12.28
N LYS A 218 -6.57 -5.05 -11.31
CA LYS A 218 -5.25 -4.77 -10.70
C LYS A 218 -4.14 -4.71 -11.73
N ARG A 219 -4.11 -5.64 -12.69
CA ARG A 219 -3.11 -5.68 -13.75
C ARG A 219 -3.21 -4.48 -14.71
N GLN A 220 -4.44 -4.06 -15.04
CA GLN A 220 -4.68 -2.86 -15.87
C GLN A 220 -4.25 -1.59 -15.12
N ALA A 221 -4.56 -1.47 -13.81
CA ALA A 221 -4.09 -0.37 -12.99
C ALA A 221 -2.56 -0.34 -12.93
N ALA A 222 -1.90 -1.49 -12.74
CA ALA A 222 -0.45 -1.58 -12.81
C ALA A 222 0.12 -1.08 -14.15
N ALA A 223 -0.55 -1.36 -15.26
CA ALA A 223 -0.14 -0.87 -16.58
C ALA A 223 -0.27 0.65 -16.76
N CYS A 224 -1.03 1.35 -15.89
CA CYS A 224 -1.05 2.80 -15.84
C CYS A 224 0.27 3.39 -15.35
N HIS A 225 0.95 2.73 -14.40
CA HIS A 225 2.22 3.18 -13.80
C HIS A 225 3.43 2.90 -14.71
N ARG A 226 3.37 3.41 -15.94
CA ARG A 226 4.37 3.15 -16.99
C ARG A 226 5.77 3.58 -16.58
N SER A 227 5.89 4.68 -15.88
CA SER A 227 7.19 5.19 -15.40
C SER A 227 7.88 4.24 -14.42
N GLN A 228 7.11 3.37 -13.74
CA GLN A 228 7.59 2.43 -12.71
C GLN A 228 7.72 0.98 -13.22
N LEU A 229 7.25 0.70 -14.44
CA LEU A 229 7.35 -0.63 -15.07
C LEU A 229 8.61 -0.82 -15.91
N SER A 230 9.62 -0.01 -15.71
CA SER A 230 10.85 -0.01 -16.51
C SER A 230 11.71 -1.27 -16.29
N GLY A 231 12.33 -1.76 -17.36
CA GLY A 231 13.25 -2.91 -17.34
C GLY A 231 12.63 -4.23 -17.81
N PRO A 232 13.45 -5.30 -17.88
CA PRO A 232 12.92 -6.62 -18.17
C PRO A 232 11.97 -7.03 -17.05
N GLY A 233 10.73 -7.30 -17.40
CA GLY A 233 9.69 -7.69 -16.44
C GLY A 233 10.17 -8.79 -15.49
N PRO A 234 9.60 -8.84 -14.28
CA PRO A 234 10.02 -9.80 -13.28
C PRO A 234 9.90 -11.24 -13.79
N PHE A 235 10.75 -12.15 -13.31
CA PHE A 235 10.85 -13.52 -13.82
C PHE A 235 9.50 -14.28 -13.83
N TRP A 236 8.55 -13.89 -12.99
CA TRP A 236 7.21 -14.47 -12.95
C TRP A 236 6.36 -14.16 -14.20
N GLU A 237 6.70 -13.15 -14.99
CA GLU A 237 6.04 -12.92 -16.29
C GLU A 237 6.32 -14.07 -17.27
N ARG A 238 7.39 -14.82 -17.04
CA ARG A 238 7.74 -16.03 -17.81
C ARG A 238 6.96 -17.27 -17.36
N LEU A 239 6.24 -17.17 -16.23
CA LEU A 239 5.42 -18.26 -15.72
C LEU A 239 4.07 -18.30 -16.46
N PRO A 240 3.43 -19.49 -16.54
CA PRO A 240 2.07 -19.60 -17.08
C PRO A 240 1.12 -18.65 -16.36
N GLN A 241 0.33 -17.88 -17.11
CA GLN A 241 -0.56 -16.85 -16.57
C GLN A 241 -1.53 -17.37 -15.50
N TRP A 242 -2.01 -18.61 -15.63
CA TRP A 242 -2.89 -19.22 -14.63
C TRP A 242 -2.21 -19.39 -13.27
N LEU A 243 -0.90 -19.64 -13.26
CA LEU A 243 -0.10 -19.79 -12.04
C LEU A 243 0.10 -18.41 -11.37
N VAL A 244 0.44 -17.39 -12.15
CA VAL A 244 0.59 -16.02 -11.68
C VAL A 244 -0.73 -15.51 -11.10
N ARG A 245 -1.83 -15.68 -11.86
CA ARG A 245 -3.18 -15.32 -11.40
C ARG A 245 -3.55 -16.00 -10.08
N ARG A 246 -3.25 -17.30 -9.94
CA ARG A 246 -3.51 -18.02 -8.69
C ARG A 246 -2.66 -17.50 -7.53
N ALA A 247 -1.39 -17.18 -7.77
CA ALA A 247 -0.50 -16.63 -6.75
C ALA A 247 -0.94 -15.23 -6.28
N GLN A 248 -1.50 -14.44 -7.19
CA GLN A 248 -1.97 -13.06 -6.92
C GLN A 248 -3.47 -12.97 -6.65
N SER A 249 -4.19 -14.10 -6.52
CA SER A 249 -5.64 -14.11 -6.25
C SER A 249 -6.01 -13.79 -4.80
N THR A 250 -5.03 -13.61 -3.93
CA THR A 250 -5.27 -13.33 -2.51
C THR A 250 -4.33 -12.25 -2.04
N GLU A 251 -4.89 -11.20 -1.48
CA GLU A 251 -4.15 -10.15 -0.78
C GLU A 251 -4.29 -10.34 0.73
N THR A 252 -3.23 -10.00 1.46
CA THR A 252 -3.13 -10.34 2.88
C THR A 252 -2.85 -9.12 3.73
N PHE A 253 -3.46 -9.09 4.92
CA PHE A 253 -3.37 -7.96 5.83
C PHE A 253 -3.20 -8.42 7.27
N HIS A 254 -2.70 -7.52 8.09
CA HIS A 254 -2.66 -7.63 9.54
C HIS A 254 -3.65 -6.64 10.15
N ARG A 255 -4.63 -7.12 10.93
CA ARG A 255 -5.53 -6.26 11.66
C ARG A 255 -4.84 -5.74 12.91
N ALA A 256 -4.51 -4.43 12.89
CA ALA A 256 -3.86 -3.75 13.99
C ALA A 256 -4.88 -3.30 15.06
N SER A 257 -6.04 -2.83 14.61
CA SER A 257 -7.11 -2.42 15.51
C SER A 257 -8.48 -2.89 14.98
N PRO A 258 -9.35 -3.42 15.86
CA PRO A 258 -9.00 -3.94 17.17
C PRO A 258 -8.01 -5.10 17.07
N PRO A 259 -7.10 -5.28 18.05
CA PRO A 259 -6.06 -6.30 17.96
C PRO A 259 -6.62 -7.69 17.70
N PHE A 260 -5.97 -8.44 16.80
CA PHE A 260 -6.35 -9.82 16.52
C PHE A 260 -6.01 -10.72 17.70
N GLN A 261 -6.98 -11.48 18.19
CA GLN A 261 -6.82 -12.31 19.38
C GLN A 261 -6.45 -13.77 19.01
N ARG A 262 -5.69 -14.42 19.88
CA ARG A 262 -5.33 -15.83 19.68
C ARG A 262 -6.59 -16.70 19.66
N GLY A 263 -6.78 -17.42 18.56
CA GLY A 263 -7.95 -18.30 18.36
C GLY A 263 -9.05 -17.70 17.50
N GLU A 264 -8.96 -16.41 17.15
CA GLU A 264 -9.85 -15.85 16.13
C GLU A 264 -9.59 -16.51 14.77
N GLN A 265 -10.65 -16.63 13.98
CA GLN A 265 -10.54 -17.08 12.59
C GLN A 265 -9.96 -15.96 11.71
N VAL A 266 -9.12 -16.35 10.73
CA VAL A 266 -8.60 -15.41 9.73
C VAL A 266 -9.77 -14.77 8.99
N GLU A 267 -9.83 -13.44 9.00
CA GLU A 267 -10.88 -12.68 8.35
C GLU A 267 -10.84 -12.83 6.81
N ARG A 268 -12.01 -12.70 6.19
CA ARG A 268 -12.20 -12.77 4.74
C ARG A 268 -12.85 -11.52 4.16
N ASP A 269 -13.18 -10.57 5.03
CA ASP A 269 -13.79 -9.28 4.70
C ASP A 269 -13.30 -8.22 5.68
N LEU A 270 -12.83 -7.07 5.15
CA LEU A 270 -12.35 -5.95 5.98
C LEU A 270 -13.49 -5.32 6.80
N PHE A 271 -14.73 -5.40 6.31
CA PHE A 271 -15.92 -4.85 6.95
C PHE A 271 -16.71 -5.87 7.79
N ALA A 272 -16.24 -7.11 7.91
CA ALA A 272 -16.91 -8.12 8.72
C ALA A 272 -17.08 -7.66 10.16
N ASN A 273 -18.26 -7.85 10.74
CA ASN A 273 -18.50 -7.61 12.16
C ASN A 273 -17.63 -8.56 13.00
N ARG A 274 -17.27 -8.14 14.23
CA ARG A 274 -16.57 -9.03 15.16
C ARG A 274 -17.42 -10.28 15.41
N PRO A 275 -16.83 -11.49 15.41
CA PRO A 275 -17.50 -12.63 16.00
C PRO A 275 -17.78 -12.32 17.49
N GLY A 276 -19.02 -12.10 17.85
CA GLY A 276 -19.44 -11.81 19.24
C GLY A 276 -19.90 -10.38 19.54
N GLY A 277 -19.95 -9.48 18.56
CA GLY A 277 -20.71 -8.23 18.69
C GLY A 277 -22.18 -8.53 18.57
N LEU A 278 -22.95 -8.29 19.63
CA LEU A 278 -24.39 -8.30 19.60
C LEU A 278 -24.84 -7.32 18.51
N ASP A 279 -25.53 -7.84 17.49
CA ASP A 279 -26.28 -7.02 16.56
C ASP A 279 -27.19 -6.13 17.41
N ALA A 280 -26.90 -4.83 17.48
CA ALA A 280 -27.83 -3.88 18.06
C ALA A 280 -29.03 -3.83 17.14
N VAL A 281 -30.12 -4.40 17.62
CA VAL A 281 -31.48 -4.38 17.05
C VAL A 281 -31.97 -2.93 16.92
#